data_7b4d77997ae0a28e4cfff11fb87aa182
#
_entry.id   7b4d77997ae0a28e4cfff11fb87aa182
#
_cell.length_a   1.000
_cell.length_b   1.000
_cell.length_c   1.000
_cell.angle_alpha   90.00
_cell.angle_beta   90.00
_cell.angle_gamma   90.00
#
_symmetry.space_group_name_H-M   'P 1'
#
loop_
_entity.id
_entity.type
_entity.pdbx_description
1 polymer ?
#
loop_
_entity_poly.entity_id
_entity_poly.type
_entity_poly.pdbx_seq_one_letter_code
_entity_poly.pdbx_strand_id
1 'polypeptide(L)'
;MKATKAIQQLIIVATVIFCFTSLAIGQAMEGLQMKELTEKLQLNEQQQKALTPVVAERDKSLKALMANTSLGKLQKLRKVQEIQTNFRAQAGKVLTPEQTKKLEALQAERREKLLGS
;
A
#
# COMPACT_ATOMS: atom_id res chain seq x y z
N MET A 1 13.76 23.87 -30.74
CA MET A 1 13.58 23.92 -29.29
C MET A 1 12.20 23.49 -28.83
N LYS A 2 11.13 23.96 -29.47
CA LYS A 2 9.77 23.57 -29.08
C LYS A 2 9.47 22.09 -29.34
N ALA A 3 10.02 21.51 -30.39
CA ALA A 3 9.84 20.08 -30.72
C ALA A 3 10.49 19.17 -29.70
N THR A 4 11.63 19.57 -29.11
CA THR A 4 12.36 18.77 -28.13
C THR A 4 11.60 18.66 -26.81
N LYS A 5 10.95 19.75 -26.39
CA LYS A 5 10.15 19.75 -25.16
C LYS A 5 8.90 18.89 -25.30
N ALA A 6 8.27 18.92 -26.48
CA ALA A 6 7.09 18.07 -26.73
C ALA A 6 7.44 16.58 -26.73
N ILE A 7 8.59 16.22 -27.28
CA ILE A 7 9.08 14.84 -27.29
C ILE A 7 9.42 14.38 -25.87
N GLN A 8 10.03 15.22 -25.07
CA GLN A 8 10.33 14.90 -23.67
C GLN A 8 9.08 14.70 -22.86
N GLN A 9 8.06 15.52 -23.06
CA GLN A 9 6.79 15.37 -22.37
C GLN A 9 6.07 14.07 -22.78
N LEU A 10 6.14 13.71 -24.04
CA LEU A 10 5.57 12.45 -24.52
C LEU A 10 6.27 11.24 -23.91
N ILE A 11 7.60 11.28 -23.80
CA ILE A 11 8.38 10.21 -23.18
C ILE A 11 8.06 10.09 -21.71
N ILE A 12 7.93 11.21 -21.00
CA ILE A 12 7.58 11.21 -19.56
C ILE A 12 6.19 10.63 -19.34
N VAL A 13 5.22 11.00 -20.17
CA VAL A 13 3.86 10.48 -20.08
C VAL A 13 3.84 8.98 -20.36
N ALA A 14 4.58 8.52 -21.36
CA ALA A 14 4.67 7.08 -21.67
C ALA A 14 5.31 6.32 -20.53
N THR A 15 6.34 6.86 -19.90
CA THR A 15 7.01 6.24 -18.74
C THR A 15 6.08 6.15 -17.55
N VAL A 16 5.32 7.19 -17.29
CA VAL A 16 4.35 7.23 -16.20
C VAL A 16 3.24 6.19 -16.42
N ILE A 17 2.74 6.08 -17.65
CA ILE A 17 1.70 5.10 -18.00
C ILE A 17 2.22 3.68 -17.79
N PHE A 18 3.46 3.41 -18.19
CA PHE A 18 4.07 2.09 -18.02
C PHE A 18 4.26 1.73 -16.54
N CYS A 19 4.71 2.67 -15.73
CA CYS A 19 4.83 2.47 -14.27
C CYS A 19 3.46 2.24 -13.63
N PHE A 20 2.45 2.91 -14.13
CA PHE A 20 1.09 2.78 -13.63
C PHE A 20 0.51 1.38 -13.85
N THR A 21 0.80 0.79 -15.01
CA THR A 21 0.33 -0.57 -15.33
C THR A 21 1.01 -1.62 -14.43
N SER A 22 2.30 -1.46 -14.17
CA SER A 22 3.04 -2.34 -13.27
C SER A 22 2.56 -2.22 -11.83
N LEU A 23 2.23 -1.01 -11.38
CA LEU A 23 1.72 -0.74 -10.05
C LEU A 23 0.34 -1.34 -9.81
N ALA A 24 -0.50 -1.41 -10.85
CA ALA A 24 -1.85 -1.96 -10.72
C ALA A 24 -1.85 -3.45 -10.32
N ILE A 25 -0.89 -4.21 -10.81
CA ILE A 25 -0.74 -5.63 -10.46
C ILE A 25 -0.21 -5.76 -9.02
N GLY A 26 0.76 -4.92 -8.63
CA GLY A 26 1.30 -4.91 -7.28
C GLY A 26 0.30 -4.45 -6.23
N GLN A 27 -0.59 -3.51 -6.58
CA GLN A 27 -1.59 -2.98 -5.65
C GLN A 27 -2.60 -4.02 -5.18
N ALA A 28 -2.93 -4.99 -6.01
CA ALA A 28 -3.85 -6.06 -5.63
C ALA A 28 -3.31 -6.91 -4.47
N MET A 29 -1.97 -6.96 -4.31
CA MET A 29 -1.31 -7.80 -3.33
C MET A 29 -0.75 -7.03 -2.13
N GLU A 30 -0.55 -5.74 -2.24
CA GLU A 30 0.14 -4.93 -1.22
C GLU A 30 -0.75 -4.38 -0.10
N GLY A 31 -2.06 -4.45 -0.24
CA GLY A 31 -2.95 -3.91 0.78
C GLY A 31 -3.36 -2.47 0.51
N LEU A 32 -3.78 -1.78 1.56
CA LEU A 32 -4.32 -0.42 1.45
C LEU A 32 -3.24 0.61 1.14
N GLN A 33 -3.45 1.38 0.09
CA GLN A 33 -2.52 2.42 -0.34
C GLN A 33 -2.75 3.72 0.43
N MET A 34 -1.73 4.57 0.44
CA MET A 34 -1.79 5.86 1.14
C MET A 34 -2.96 6.73 0.68
N LYS A 35 -3.22 6.74 -0.62
CA LYS A 35 -4.34 7.49 -1.19
C LYS A 35 -5.69 6.99 -0.65
N GLU A 36 -5.87 5.69 -0.63
CA GLU A 36 -7.10 5.06 -0.13
C GLU A 36 -7.28 5.31 1.37
N LEU A 37 -6.20 5.20 2.14
CA LEU A 37 -6.22 5.48 3.57
C LEU A 37 -6.59 6.94 3.84
N THR A 38 -6.00 7.87 3.09
CA THR A 38 -6.29 9.30 3.22
C THR A 38 -7.75 9.60 2.98
N GLU A 39 -8.34 9.03 1.94
CA GLU A 39 -9.74 9.24 1.61
C GLU A 39 -10.69 8.59 2.62
N LYS A 40 -10.46 7.36 2.96
CA LYS A 40 -11.39 6.59 3.80
C LYS A 40 -11.27 6.90 5.29
N LEU A 41 -10.09 7.24 5.76
CA LEU A 41 -9.87 7.62 7.15
C LEU A 41 -9.92 9.13 7.37
N GLN A 42 -9.97 9.91 6.30
CA GLN A 42 -9.95 11.38 6.35
C GLN A 42 -8.72 11.89 7.09
N LEU A 43 -7.54 11.48 6.63
CA LEU A 43 -6.27 11.85 7.24
C LEU A 43 -5.96 13.33 7.00
N ASN A 44 -5.47 14.02 8.04
CA ASN A 44 -4.94 15.37 7.89
C ASN A 44 -3.50 15.31 7.36
N GLU A 45 -2.92 16.48 7.05
CA GLU A 45 -1.57 16.54 6.47
C GLU A 45 -0.50 15.94 7.37
N GLN A 46 -0.60 16.17 8.68
CA GLN A 46 0.36 15.62 9.64
C GLN A 46 0.27 14.10 9.71
N GLN A 47 -0.94 13.57 9.71
CA GLN A 47 -1.15 12.12 9.70
C GLN A 47 -0.64 11.49 8.40
N GLN A 48 -0.87 12.14 7.27
CA GLN A 48 -0.34 11.67 5.98
C GLN A 48 1.19 11.60 5.99
N LYS A 49 1.85 12.63 6.50
CA LYS A 49 3.31 12.66 6.59
C LYS A 49 3.83 11.59 7.54
N ALA A 50 3.17 11.38 8.67
CA ALA A 50 3.58 10.40 9.66
C ALA A 50 3.36 8.97 9.19
N LEU A 51 2.28 8.72 8.43
CA LEU A 51 1.95 7.39 7.93
C LEU A 51 2.72 7.00 6.66
N THR A 52 3.19 7.97 5.88
CA THR A 52 3.90 7.68 4.65
C THR A 52 5.06 6.69 4.85
N PRO A 53 5.99 6.90 5.83
CA PRO A 53 7.04 5.90 6.06
C PRO A 53 6.52 4.57 6.59
N VAL A 54 5.44 4.57 7.35
CA VAL A 54 4.83 3.36 7.89
C VAL A 54 4.26 2.50 6.76
N VAL A 55 3.55 3.12 5.83
CA VAL A 55 3.00 2.44 4.64
C VAL A 55 4.14 1.95 3.75
N ALA A 56 5.17 2.76 3.54
CA ALA A 56 6.32 2.39 2.72
C ALA A 56 7.05 1.17 3.28
N GLU A 57 7.24 1.11 4.59
CA GLU A 57 7.88 -0.03 5.24
C GLU A 57 7.03 -1.30 5.14
N ARG A 58 5.72 -1.18 5.35
CA ARG A 58 4.80 -2.29 5.13
C ARG A 58 4.90 -2.84 3.71
N ASP A 59 4.84 -1.95 2.72
CA ASP A 59 4.90 -2.34 1.31
C ASP A 59 6.23 -3.00 0.98
N LYS A 60 7.33 -2.48 1.50
CA LYS A 60 8.65 -3.08 1.34
C LYS A 60 8.70 -4.48 1.92
N SER A 61 8.14 -4.67 3.11
CA SER A 61 8.10 -5.98 3.77
C SER A 61 7.24 -6.97 3.00
N LEU A 62 6.10 -6.53 2.49
CA LEU A 62 5.23 -7.39 1.67
C LEU A 62 5.89 -7.78 0.36
N LYS A 63 6.58 -6.85 -0.30
CA LYS A 63 7.30 -7.16 -1.55
C LYS A 63 8.42 -8.16 -1.31
N ALA A 64 9.19 -7.99 -0.25
CA ALA A 64 10.25 -8.92 0.11
C ALA A 64 9.69 -10.32 0.39
N LEU A 65 8.55 -10.38 1.06
CA LEU A 65 7.88 -11.64 1.36
C LEU A 65 7.38 -12.33 0.09
N MET A 66 6.79 -11.55 -0.83
CA MET A 66 6.29 -12.09 -2.10
C MET A 66 7.41 -12.59 -2.99
N ALA A 67 8.57 -11.94 -2.94
CA ALA A 67 9.75 -12.35 -3.70
C ALA A 67 10.44 -13.61 -3.12
N ASN A 68 10.13 -13.97 -1.89
CA ASN A 68 10.72 -15.13 -1.23
C ASN A 68 10.02 -16.40 -1.66
N THR A 69 10.70 -17.24 -2.46
CA THR A 69 10.15 -18.48 -2.98
C THR A 69 10.42 -19.68 -2.06
N SER A 70 11.24 -19.50 -1.02
CA SER A 70 11.60 -20.58 -0.11
C SER A 70 10.57 -20.86 0.97
N LEU A 71 9.64 -19.93 1.20
CA LEU A 71 8.61 -20.07 2.22
C LEU A 71 7.36 -20.76 1.69
N GLY A 72 6.80 -21.65 2.51
CA GLY A 72 5.53 -22.28 2.22
C GLY A 72 4.36 -21.32 2.34
N LYS A 73 3.22 -21.71 1.77
CA LYS A 73 2.01 -20.89 1.72
C LYS A 73 1.53 -20.46 3.11
N LEU A 74 1.56 -21.39 4.06
CA LEU A 74 1.13 -21.13 5.45
C LEU A 74 2.08 -20.16 6.15
N GLN A 75 3.38 -20.30 5.93
CA GLN A 75 4.38 -19.41 6.51
C GLN A 75 4.24 -18.00 5.94
N LYS A 76 3.96 -17.86 4.65
CA LYS A 76 3.70 -16.55 4.03
C LYS A 76 2.49 -15.89 4.65
N LEU A 77 1.41 -16.62 4.88
CA LEU A 77 0.21 -16.09 5.52
C LEU A 77 0.50 -15.57 6.92
N ARG A 78 1.26 -16.31 7.71
CA ARG A 78 1.64 -15.87 9.05
C ARG A 78 2.45 -14.59 9.01
N LYS A 79 3.40 -14.50 8.08
CA LYS A 79 4.23 -13.31 7.92
C LYS A 79 3.43 -12.10 7.44
N VAL A 80 2.46 -12.30 6.57
CA VAL A 80 1.54 -11.24 6.17
C VAL A 80 0.78 -10.72 7.39
N GLN A 81 0.29 -11.62 8.24
CA GLN A 81 -0.41 -11.21 9.46
C GLN A 81 0.50 -10.42 10.41
N GLU A 82 1.75 -10.84 10.57
CA GLU A 82 2.73 -10.10 11.37
C GLU A 82 2.96 -8.69 10.82
N ILE A 83 3.15 -8.58 9.52
CA ILE A 83 3.37 -7.30 8.84
C ILE A 83 2.17 -6.38 9.05
N GLN A 84 0.95 -6.91 8.89
CA GLN A 84 -0.27 -6.13 9.09
C GLN A 84 -0.48 -5.74 10.54
N THR A 85 -0.14 -6.61 11.49
CA THR A 85 -0.21 -6.31 12.91
C THR A 85 0.77 -5.20 13.30
N ASN A 86 2.00 -5.27 12.81
CA ASN A 86 3.00 -4.22 13.02
C ASN A 86 2.56 -2.90 12.40
N PHE A 87 2.01 -2.95 11.20
CA PHE A 87 1.46 -1.77 10.55
C PHE A 87 0.37 -1.11 11.39
N ARG A 88 -0.58 -1.89 11.89
CA ARG A 88 -1.64 -1.35 12.75
C ARG A 88 -1.12 -0.77 14.04
N ALA A 89 -0.13 -1.41 14.64
CA ALA A 89 0.48 -0.91 15.88
C ALA A 89 1.15 0.45 15.68
N GLN A 90 1.88 0.60 14.58
CA GLN A 90 2.53 1.87 14.25
C GLN A 90 1.53 2.93 13.80
N ALA A 91 0.57 2.55 12.99
CA ALA A 91 -0.48 3.44 12.55
C ALA A 91 -1.35 3.93 13.71
N GLY A 92 -1.59 3.07 14.69
CA GLY A 92 -2.38 3.42 15.87
C GLY A 92 -1.77 4.54 16.72
N LYS A 93 -0.46 4.75 16.62
CA LYS A 93 0.21 5.86 17.32
C LYS A 93 -0.10 7.21 16.67
N VAL A 94 -0.47 7.20 15.40
CA VAL A 94 -0.75 8.40 14.60
C VAL A 94 -2.24 8.65 14.45
N LEU A 95 -3.03 7.59 14.39
CA LEU A 95 -4.47 7.65 14.16
C LEU A 95 -5.25 7.85 15.46
N THR A 96 -6.43 8.46 15.34
CA THR A 96 -7.40 8.49 16.45
C THR A 96 -8.00 7.10 16.65
N PRO A 97 -8.62 6.83 17.83
CA PRO A 97 -9.28 5.54 18.06
C PRO A 97 -10.36 5.21 17.01
N GLU A 98 -11.11 6.22 16.55
CA GLU A 98 -12.12 6.02 15.51
C GLU A 98 -11.49 5.65 14.17
N GLN A 99 -10.40 6.33 13.80
CA GLN A 99 -9.66 6.02 12.58
C GLN A 99 -9.06 4.62 12.63
N THR A 100 -8.55 4.22 13.80
CA THR A 100 -8.00 2.88 14.00
C THR A 100 -9.07 1.81 13.78
N LYS A 101 -10.29 2.02 14.30
CA LYS A 101 -11.40 1.10 14.07
C LYS A 101 -11.77 1.00 12.60
N LYS A 102 -11.79 2.13 11.90
CA LYS A 102 -12.05 2.15 10.45
C LYS A 102 -10.97 1.40 9.69
N LEU A 103 -9.72 1.57 10.08
CA LEU A 103 -8.60 0.86 9.46
C LEU A 103 -8.75 -0.65 9.63
N GLU A 104 -9.08 -1.09 10.82
CA GLU A 104 -9.30 -2.53 11.10
C GLU A 104 -10.44 -3.09 10.24
N ALA A 105 -11.52 -2.33 10.11
CA ALA A 105 -12.66 -2.74 9.29
C ALA A 105 -12.28 -2.83 7.81
N LEU A 106 -11.50 -1.88 7.31
CA LEU A 106 -11.03 -1.89 5.93
C LEU A 106 -10.09 -3.07 5.66
N GLN A 107 -9.22 -3.38 6.61
CA GLN A 107 -8.33 -4.53 6.48
C GLN A 107 -9.08 -5.85 6.51
N ALA A 108 -10.10 -5.96 7.37
CA ALA A 108 -10.94 -7.15 7.43
C ALA A 108 -11.72 -7.35 6.14
N GLU A 109 -12.30 -6.30 5.60
CA GLU A 109 -13.03 -6.33 4.33
C GLU A 109 -12.12 -6.77 3.18
N ARG A 110 -10.92 -6.22 3.13
CA ARG A 110 -9.96 -6.58 2.09
C ARG A 110 -9.50 -8.04 2.21
N ARG A 111 -9.34 -8.52 3.42
CA ARG A 111 -8.99 -9.92 3.66
C ARG A 111 -10.10 -10.85 3.17
N GLU A 112 -11.34 -10.51 3.44
CA GLU A 112 -12.48 -11.30 2.97
C GLU A 112 -12.55 -11.36 1.45
N LYS A 113 -12.30 -10.23 0.78
CA LYS A 113 -12.29 -10.20 -0.68
C LYS A 113 -11.17 -11.07 -1.27
N LEU A 114 -10.01 -11.10 -0.63
CA LEU A 114 -8.88 -11.91 -1.08
C LEU A 114 -9.12 -13.39 -0.84
N LEU A 115 -9.78 -13.76 0.24
CA LEU A 115 -10.06 -15.15 0.59
C LEU A 115 -11.34 -15.68 -0.07
N GLY A 116 -12.29 -14.80 -0.37
CA GLY A 116 -13.56 -15.16 -0.97
C GLY A 116 -13.58 -15.27 -2.48
N SER A 117 -12.50 -14.87 -3.14
CA SER A 117 -12.42 -14.95 -4.62
C SER A 117 -11.54 -16.16 -5.10
#